data_ea60b2a8355080805e360cfb0e4729cc
#
_entry.id   ea60b2a8355080805e360cfb0e4729cc
#
_cell.length_a   1.000
_cell.length_b   1.000
_cell.length_c   1.000
_cell.angle_alpha   90.00
_cell.angle_beta   90.00
_cell.angle_gamma   90.00
#
_symmetry.space_group_name_H-M   'P 1'
#
loop_
_entity.id
_entity.type
_entity.pdbx_description
1 polymer ?
#
loop_
_entity_poly.entity_id
_entity_poly.type
_entity_poly.pdbx_seq_one_letter_code
_entity_poly.pdbx_strand_id
1 'polypeptide(L)'
;MSCSTNKVLVLGGARSGKSRFAEQLARQRSQQHDAKCHYVATAVPFDQEMAERIYHHQTQRGQGWCEHEAPLYLAERLSQFGADDVVLVDCLTVWLNNWLFEFGEHASNEKLEQKVAQLASVVKESPAQIILVSNEVGLGVVPLGQISRLFVDNAGRMNQSLAQRCDNVTLIAAGLPLVLKSSGHQ
;
A
#
# COMPACT_ATOMS: atom_id res chain seq x y z
N MET A 1 -6.71 -25.75 10.65
CA MET A 1 -7.19 -24.41 11.02
C MET A 1 -6.99 -23.53 9.79
N SER A 2 -8.07 -23.00 9.22
CA SER A 2 -7.99 -22.11 8.05
C SER A 2 -7.19 -20.87 8.48
N CYS A 3 -6.01 -20.70 7.94
CA CYS A 3 -5.25 -19.46 8.10
C CYS A 3 -6.10 -18.35 7.44
N SER A 4 -6.73 -17.52 8.25
CA SER A 4 -7.55 -16.40 7.78
C SER A 4 -6.61 -15.45 7.03
N THR A 5 -6.70 -15.46 5.69
CA THR A 5 -5.97 -14.51 4.83
C THR A 5 -6.53 -13.11 5.09
N ASN A 6 -5.93 -12.38 6.02
CA ASN A 6 -6.43 -11.08 6.43
C ASN A 6 -5.73 -9.97 5.63
N LYS A 7 -6.49 -9.32 4.76
CA LYS A 7 -6.04 -8.17 3.97
C LYS A 7 -6.42 -6.88 4.67
N VAL A 8 -5.47 -5.97 4.82
CA VAL A 8 -5.68 -4.68 5.48
C VAL A 8 -5.27 -3.54 4.57
N LEU A 9 -6.10 -2.53 4.48
CA LEU A 9 -5.77 -1.25 3.87
C LEU A 9 -5.64 -0.17 4.96
N VAL A 10 -4.48 0.45 5.04
CA VAL A 10 -4.17 1.56 5.95
C VAL A 10 -4.09 2.84 5.15
N LEU A 11 -5.05 3.72 5.38
CA LEU A 11 -5.17 5.03 4.75
C LEU A 11 -4.68 6.15 5.67
N GLY A 12 -4.32 7.29 5.10
CA GLY A 12 -4.03 8.50 5.87
C GLY A 12 -3.28 9.55 5.07
N GLY A 13 -3.30 10.78 5.51
CA GLY A 13 -2.57 11.88 4.91
C GLY A 13 -1.05 11.77 5.10
N ALA A 14 -0.30 12.70 4.50
CA ALA A 14 1.13 12.81 4.73
C ALA A 14 1.42 12.98 6.23
N ARG A 15 2.44 12.27 6.73
CA ARG A 15 2.88 12.32 8.14
C ARG A 15 1.78 12.01 9.18
N SER A 16 0.72 11.28 8.78
CA SER A 16 -0.38 10.89 9.68
C SER A 16 0.00 9.80 10.69
N GLY A 17 1.13 9.11 10.51
CA GLY A 17 1.54 7.95 11.32
C GLY A 17 1.15 6.58 10.72
N LYS A 18 0.58 6.55 9.50
CA LYS A 18 0.12 5.32 8.84
C LYS A 18 1.19 4.25 8.64
N SER A 19 2.40 4.63 8.21
CA SER A 19 3.50 3.67 8.01
C SER A 19 3.89 3.01 9.33
N ARG A 20 4.05 3.80 10.40
CA ARG A 20 4.34 3.27 11.74
C ARG A 20 3.25 2.31 12.24
N PHE A 21 1.99 2.67 12.06
CA PHE A 21 0.86 1.80 12.42
C PHE A 21 0.90 0.48 11.64
N ALA A 22 1.13 0.54 10.33
CA ALA A 22 1.20 -0.63 9.46
C ALA A 22 2.39 -1.53 9.79
N GLU A 23 3.56 -0.97 10.11
CA GLU A 23 4.75 -1.71 10.57
C GLU A 23 4.49 -2.44 11.89
N GLN A 24 3.88 -1.78 12.86
CA GLN A 24 3.50 -2.40 14.15
C GLN A 24 2.52 -3.56 13.94
N LEU A 25 1.51 -3.37 13.08
CA LEU A 25 0.54 -4.41 12.75
C LEU A 25 1.20 -5.61 12.06
N ALA A 26 2.12 -5.37 11.12
CA ALA A 26 2.84 -6.44 10.42
C ALA A 26 3.70 -7.26 11.40
N ARG A 27 4.45 -6.61 12.28
CA ARG A 27 5.26 -7.27 13.31
C ARG A 27 4.40 -8.10 14.27
N GLN A 28 3.29 -7.53 14.75
CA GLN A 28 2.37 -8.24 15.62
C GLN A 28 1.84 -9.52 14.96
N ARG A 29 1.44 -9.45 13.69
CA ARG A 29 0.95 -10.61 12.94
C ARG A 29 2.04 -11.65 12.70
N SER A 30 3.24 -11.21 12.31
CA SER A 30 4.38 -12.08 12.12
C SER A 30 4.69 -12.87 13.40
N GLN A 31 4.70 -12.21 14.56
CA GLN A 31 4.90 -12.87 15.86
C GLN A 31 3.77 -13.82 16.25
N GLN A 32 2.50 -13.44 15.99
CA GLN A 32 1.33 -14.26 16.33
C GLN A 32 1.23 -15.55 15.51
N HIS A 33 1.73 -15.55 14.29
CA HIS A 33 1.60 -16.66 13.34
C HIS A 33 2.94 -17.35 13.04
N ASP A 34 4.04 -16.95 13.70
CA ASP A 34 5.41 -17.39 13.39
C ASP A 34 5.73 -17.25 11.88
N ALA A 35 5.25 -16.16 11.29
CA ALA A 35 5.28 -15.88 9.86
C ALA A 35 6.48 -14.99 9.51
N LYS A 36 6.98 -15.12 8.27
CA LYS A 36 8.03 -14.22 7.75
C LYS A 36 7.46 -12.85 7.49
N CYS A 37 8.19 -11.81 7.93
CA CYS A 37 7.79 -10.43 7.75
C CYS A 37 8.51 -9.80 6.55
N HIS A 38 7.75 -9.40 5.53
CA HIS A 38 8.26 -8.82 4.30
C HIS A 38 7.84 -7.35 4.18
N TYR A 39 8.78 -6.52 3.74
CA TYR A 39 8.54 -5.13 3.39
C TYR A 39 8.76 -4.93 1.89
N VAL A 40 7.73 -4.46 1.20
CA VAL A 40 7.78 -4.18 -0.22
C VAL A 40 7.77 -2.67 -0.42
N ALA A 41 8.93 -2.10 -0.76
CA ALA A 41 9.09 -0.70 -1.07
C ALA A 41 8.66 -0.43 -2.53
N THR A 42 7.87 0.61 -2.72
CA THR A 42 7.47 1.10 -4.05
C THR A 42 8.21 2.36 -4.45
N ALA A 43 8.87 3.02 -3.49
CA ALA A 43 9.62 4.24 -3.74
C ALA A 43 10.92 3.96 -4.50
N VAL A 44 11.21 4.83 -5.48
CA VAL A 44 12.50 4.90 -6.17
C VAL A 44 13.15 6.22 -5.76
N PRO A 45 14.43 6.25 -5.39
CA PRO A 45 15.11 7.50 -5.07
C PRO A 45 15.35 8.29 -6.36
N PHE A 46 14.49 9.27 -6.64
CA PHE A 46 14.65 10.17 -7.79
C PHE A 46 15.59 11.34 -7.49
N ASP A 47 15.73 11.70 -6.22
CA ASP A 47 16.60 12.76 -5.74
C ASP A 47 17.19 12.44 -4.36
N GLN A 48 18.09 13.30 -3.89
CA GLN A 48 18.77 13.13 -2.62
C GLN A 48 17.81 13.19 -1.43
N GLU A 49 16.80 14.05 -1.46
CA GLU A 49 15.79 14.15 -0.40
C GLU A 49 15.00 12.84 -0.26
N MET A 50 14.61 12.24 -1.39
CA MET A 50 13.91 10.96 -1.40
C MET A 50 14.82 9.83 -0.89
N ALA A 51 16.09 9.81 -1.30
CA ALA A 51 17.06 8.84 -0.81
C ALA A 51 17.26 8.93 0.72
N GLU A 52 17.36 10.15 1.27
CA GLU A 52 17.44 10.38 2.70
C GLU A 52 16.17 9.92 3.44
N ARG A 53 14.98 10.16 2.88
CA ARG A 53 13.71 9.67 3.44
C ARG A 53 13.64 8.15 3.46
N ILE A 54 14.02 7.49 2.38
CA ILE A 54 14.07 6.02 2.29
C ILE A 54 15.04 5.48 3.35
N TYR A 55 16.26 6.02 3.43
CA TYR A 55 17.25 5.62 4.43
C TYR A 55 16.75 5.81 5.87
N HIS A 56 16.09 6.94 6.14
CA HIS A 56 15.52 7.20 7.46
C HIS A 56 14.42 6.19 7.84
N HIS A 57 13.53 5.87 6.90
CA HIS A 57 12.51 4.85 7.09
C HIS A 57 13.12 3.44 7.30
N GLN A 58 14.15 3.07 6.54
CA GLN A 58 14.86 1.80 6.72
C GLN A 58 15.50 1.71 8.11
N THR A 59 16.16 2.78 8.55
CA THR A 59 16.81 2.83 9.87
C THR A 59 15.79 2.75 11.01
N GLN A 60 14.65 3.41 10.89
CA GLN A 60 13.58 3.38 11.90
C GLN A 60 12.88 2.02 12.00
N ARG A 61 12.75 1.29 10.88
CA ARG A 61 12.12 -0.03 10.89
C ARG A 61 12.89 -1.06 11.70
N GLY A 62 14.22 -0.96 11.77
CA GLY A 62 15.06 -1.92 12.48
C GLY A 62 15.14 -3.28 11.79
N GLN A 63 15.62 -4.29 12.51
CA GLN A 63 15.89 -5.64 11.98
C GLN A 63 14.62 -6.51 11.87
N GLY A 64 14.73 -7.62 11.14
CA GLY A 64 13.69 -8.66 11.05
C GLY A 64 12.75 -8.53 9.86
N TRP A 65 13.09 -7.71 8.86
CA TRP A 65 12.36 -7.58 7.60
C TRP A 65 13.13 -8.23 6.45
N CYS A 66 12.39 -8.98 5.61
CA CYS A 66 12.86 -9.34 4.27
C CYS A 66 12.45 -8.20 3.33
N GLU A 67 13.41 -7.39 2.88
CA GLU A 67 13.13 -6.22 2.05
C GLU A 67 13.07 -6.56 0.56
N HIS A 68 12.10 -5.97 -0.14
CA HIS A 68 11.89 -6.11 -1.58
C HIS A 68 11.60 -4.74 -2.19
N GLU A 69 11.97 -4.58 -3.45
CA GLU A 69 11.62 -3.40 -4.25
C GLU A 69 10.65 -3.80 -5.36
N ALA A 70 9.55 -3.08 -5.48
CA ALA A 70 8.55 -3.27 -6.52
C ALA A 70 7.93 -1.92 -6.94
N PRO A 71 8.70 -1.05 -7.60
CA PRO A 71 8.20 0.27 -7.99
C PRO A 71 7.09 0.21 -9.04
N LEU A 72 7.07 -0.79 -9.92
CA LEU A 72 6.07 -0.98 -10.98
C LEU A 72 5.37 -2.34 -10.87
N TYR A 73 6.12 -3.44 -10.82
CA TYR A 73 5.59 -4.81 -10.92
C TYR A 73 5.18 -5.37 -9.55
N LEU A 74 4.34 -4.60 -8.82
CA LEU A 74 3.89 -4.94 -7.48
C LEU A 74 2.99 -6.18 -7.46
N ALA A 75 2.09 -6.33 -8.44
CA ALA A 75 1.21 -7.49 -8.54
C ALA A 75 2.01 -8.79 -8.69
N GLU A 76 3.00 -8.79 -9.58
CA GLU A 76 3.90 -9.92 -9.82
C GLU A 76 4.74 -10.25 -8.57
N ARG A 77 5.16 -9.23 -7.83
CA ARG A 77 5.87 -9.43 -6.56
C ARG A 77 4.95 -10.05 -5.51
N LEU A 78 3.73 -9.55 -5.37
CA LEU A 78 2.78 -10.05 -4.38
C LEU A 78 2.32 -11.49 -4.65
N SER A 79 2.30 -11.93 -5.91
CA SER A 79 1.96 -13.31 -6.28
C SER A 79 2.98 -14.36 -5.83
N GLN A 80 4.18 -13.94 -5.41
CA GLN A 80 5.25 -14.83 -4.97
C GLN A 80 5.17 -15.20 -3.47
N PHE A 81 4.33 -14.51 -2.70
CA PHE A 81 4.20 -14.74 -1.26
C PHE A 81 3.15 -15.82 -0.95
N GLY A 82 3.45 -16.61 0.08
CA GLY A 82 2.64 -17.74 0.54
C GLY A 82 1.86 -17.47 1.82
N ALA A 83 1.23 -18.50 2.35
CA ALA A 83 0.39 -18.43 3.55
C ALA A 83 1.18 -18.10 4.83
N ASP A 84 2.48 -18.42 4.84
CA ASP A 84 3.37 -18.18 5.99
C ASP A 84 4.07 -16.81 5.92
N ASP A 85 3.57 -15.92 5.05
CA ASP A 85 4.14 -14.60 4.84
C ASP A 85 3.19 -13.49 5.31
N VAL A 86 3.75 -12.51 6.01
CA VAL A 86 3.12 -11.21 6.30
C VAL A 86 3.82 -10.16 5.47
N VAL A 87 3.09 -9.51 4.57
CA VAL A 87 3.64 -8.58 3.57
C VAL A 87 3.10 -7.19 3.80
N LEU A 88 3.98 -6.24 4.04
CA LEU A 88 3.69 -4.81 4.12
C LEU A 88 4.13 -4.12 2.83
N VAL A 89 3.21 -3.41 2.18
CA VAL A 89 3.48 -2.57 1.00
C VAL A 89 3.41 -1.10 1.38
N ASP A 90 4.49 -0.34 1.20
CA ASP A 90 4.54 1.10 1.47
C ASP A 90 5.21 1.86 0.30
N CYS A 91 4.45 2.62 -0.49
CA CYS A 91 3.00 2.83 -0.45
C CYS A 91 2.38 2.79 -1.87
N LEU A 92 1.10 2.53 -1.94
CA LEU A 92 0.35 2.40 -3.19
C LEU A 92 0.27 3.70 -4.01
N THR A 93 0.23 4.86 -3.34
CA THR A 93 0.22 6.16 -4.04
C THR A 93 1.52 6.43 -4.78
N VAL A 94 2.66 6.03 -4.22
CA VAL A 94 3.95 6.12 -4.94
C VAL A 94 3.97 5.13 -6.11
N TRP A 95 3.49 3.90 -5.92
CA TRP A 95 3.35 2.91 -6.99
C TRP A 95 2.48 3.42 -8.15
N LEU A 96 1.32 4.02 -7.85
CA LEU A 96 0.45 4.59 -8.86
C LEU A 96 1.13 5.75 -9.62
N ASN A 97 1.86 6.60 -8.89
CA ASN A 97 2.62 7.70 -9.47
C ASN A 97 3.75 7.20 -10.40
N ASN A 98 4.42 6.10 -10.04
CA ASN A 98 5.44 5.48 -10.89
C ASN A 98 4.83 5.01 -12.22
N TRP A 99 3.63 4.42 -12.23
CA TRP A 99 2.92 4.06 -13.46
C TRP A 99 2.52 5.29 -14.28
N LEU A 100 2.12 6.37 -13.61
CA LEU A 100 1.80 7.61 -14.29
C LEU A 100 3.03 8.17 -15.03
N PHE A 101 4.20 8.13 -14.41
CA PHE A 101 5.47 8.53 -15.04
C PHE A 101 5.88 7.58 -16.15
N GLU A 102 5.74 6.27 -15.97
CA GLU A 102 6.08 5.25 -16.98
C GLU A 102 5.23 5.41 -18.24
N PHE A 103 3.94 5.73 -18.10
CA PHE A 103 3.08 6.00 -19.25
C PHE A 103 3.32 7.38 -19.88
N GLY A 104 3.87 8.34 -19.15
CA GLY A 104 4.19 9.68 -19.63
C GLY A 104 3.00 10.35 -20.31
N GLU A 105 3.19 10.84 -21.53
CA GLU A 105 2.14 11.49 -22.34
C GLU A 105 0.98 10.54 -22.73
N HIS A 106 1.21 9.23 -22.66
CA HIS A 106 0.20 8.21 -22.95
C HIS A 106 -0.58 7.75 -21.70
N ALA A 107 -0.40 8.43 -20.56
CA ALA A 107 -1.14 8.13 -19.35
C ALA A 107 -2.64 8.40 -19.54
N SER A 108 -3.47 7.43 -19.13
CA SER A 108 -4.93 7.54 -19.20
C SER A 108 -5.59 6.82 -18.02
N ASN A 109 -6.86 7.17 -17.74
CA ASN A 109 -7.66 6.47 -16.73
C ASN A 109 -7.66 4.96 -16.99
N GLU A 110 -7.92 4.55 -18.22
CA GLU A 110 -8.03 3.14 -18.61
C GLU A 110 -6.76 2.35 -18.30
N LYS A 111 -5.58 2.88 -18.65
CA LYS A 111 -4.30 2.22 -18.37
C LYS A 111 -4.03 2.09 -16.87
N LEU A 112 -4.30 3.13 -16.10
CA LEU A 112 -4.13 3.10 -14.64
C LEU A 112 -5.13 2.15 -13.98
N GLU A 113 -6.40 2.16 -14.41
CA GLU A 113 -7.43 1.24 -13.94
C GLU A 113 -7.09 -0.23 -14.23
N GLN A 114 -6.49 -0.54 -15.38
CA GLN A 114 -6.01 -1.90 -15.69
C GLN A 114 -4.94 -2.36 -14.70
N LYS A 115 -3.97 -1.48 -14.35
CA LYS A 115 -2.93 -1.80 -13.36
C LYS A 115 -3.51 -2.00 -11.96
N VAL A 116 -4.45 -1.14 -11.58
CA VAL A 116 -5.17 -1.26 -10.30
C VAL A 116 -5.99 -2.55 -10.25
N ALA A 117 -6.69 -2.91 -11.31
CA ALA A 117 -7.48 -4.13 -11.38
C ALA A 117 -6.61 -5.40 -11.25
N GLN A 118 -5.45 -5.42 -11.94
CA GLN A 118 -4.46 -6.49 -11.82
C GLN A 118 -3.98 -6.65 -10.37
N LEU A 119 -3.56 -5.55 -9.74
CA LEU A 119 -3.13 -5.55 -8.34
C LEU A 119 -4.23 -6.04 -7.40
N ALA A 120 -5.46 -5.53 -7.58
CA ALA A 120 -6.60 -5.87 -6.76
C ALA A 120 -7.01 -7.35 -6.85
N SER A 121 -6.86 -7.97 -8.03
CA SER A 121 -7.07 -9.41 -8.22
C SER A 121 -6.04 -10.21 -7.42
N VAL A 122 -4.77 -9.89 -7.57
CA VAL A 122 -3.68 -10.57 -6.85
C VAL A 122 -3.83 -10.41 -5.33
N VAL A 123 -4.16 -9.22 -4.84
CA VAL A 123 -4.40 -9.00 -3.40
C VAL A 123 -5.52 -9.89 -2.89
N LYS A 124 -6.62 -10.01 -3.64
CA LYS A 124 -7.77 -10.87 -3.26
C LYS A 124 -7.39 -12.35 -3.21
N GLU A 125 -6.63 -12.82 -4.19
CA GLU A 125 -6.32 -14.24 -4.41
C GLU A 125 -5.11 -14.72 -3.61
N SER A 126 -4.24 -13.82 -3.16
CA SER A 126 -3.02 -14.16 -2.44
C SER A 126 -3.32 -14.93 -1.15
N PRO A 127 -2.59 -16.01 -0.85
CA PRO A 127 -2.68 -16.71 0.44
C PRO A 127 -1.96 -15.95 1.57
N ALA A 128 -1.09 -14.98 1.27
CA ALA A 128 -0.34 -14.22 2.27
C ALA A 128 -1.24 -13.25 3.05
N GLN A 129 -0.84 -12.87 4.25
CA GLN A 129 -1.40 -11.74 4.96
C GLN A 129 -0.82 -10.45 4.38
N ILE A 130 -1.66 -9.59 3.81
CA ILE A 130 -1.20 -8.38 3.13
C ILE A 130 -1.69 -7.14 3.86
N ILE A 131 -0.76 -6.21 4.12
CA ILE A 131 -1.03 -4.88 4.66
C ILE A 131 -0.59 -3.86 3.62
N LEU A 132 -1.54 -3.08 3.13
CA LEU A 132 -1.33 -2.06 2.10
C LEU A 132 -1.38 -0.68 2.74
N VAL A 133 -0.39 0.15 2.48
CA VAL A 133 -0.37 1.56 2.90
C VAL A 133 -0.69 2.44 1.70
N SER A 134 -1.64 3.37 1.86
CA SER A 134 -1.98 4.33 0.82
C SER A 134 -2.23 5.72 1.41
N ASN A 135 -1.84 6.76 0.67
CA ASN A 135 -2.23 8.12 1.05
C ASN A 135 -3.68 8.40 0.63
N GLU A 136 -4.41 9.08 1.50
CA GLU A 136 -5.66 9.72 1.13
C GLU A 136 -5.34 11.13 0.61
N VAL A 137 -5.42 11.30 -0.70
CA VAL A 137 -5.06 12.55 -1.39
C VAL A 137 -6.28 13.34 -1.91
N GLY A 138 -7.46 12.74 -1.82
CA GLY A 138 -8.71 13.29 -2.37
C GLY A 138 -9.46 14.23 -1.43
N LEU A 139 -9.03 14.40 -0.18
CA LEU A 139 -9.70 15.26 0.81
C LEU A 139 -9.34 16.75 0.70
N GLY A 140 -8.48 17.11 -0.25
CA GLY A 140 -8.03 18.49 -0.47
C GLY A 140 -8.72 19.19 -1.62
N VAL A 141 -8.14 20.30 -2.05
CA VAL A 141 -8.59 21.07 -3.22
C VAL A 141 -8.25 20.29 -4.50
N VAL A 142 -9.19 20.26 -5.45
CA VAL A 142 -8.96 19.65 -6.77
C VAL A 142 -7.84 20.39 -7.49
N PRO A 143 -6.77 19.71 -7.92
CA PRO A 143 -5.64 20.36 -8.57
C PRO A 143 -6.00 20.93 -9.95
N LEU A 144 -5.38 22.05 -10.34
CA LEU A 144 -5.61 22.66 -11.65
C LEU A 144 -4.94 21.90 -12.81
N GLY A 145 -3.80 21.22 -12.53
CA GLY A 145 -3.06 20.46 -13.54
C GLY A 145 -3.77 19.18 -13.96
N GLN A 146 -3.82 18.90 -15.26
CA GLN A 146 -4.48 17.70 -15.81
C GLN A 146 -3.89 16.41 -15.25
N ILE A 147 -2.56 16.30 -15.21
CA ILE A 147 -1.84 15.12 -14.68
C ILE A 147 -2.13 14.94 -13.20
N SER A 148 -2.15 16.03 -12.42
CA SER A 148 -2.45 15.97 -10.99
C SER A 148 -3.89 15.53 -10.73
N ARG A 149 -4.86 15.96 -11.55
CA ARG A 149 -6.25 15.47 -11.46
C ARG A 149 -6.32 13.98 -11.81
N LEU A 150 -5.65 13.57 -12.89
CA LEU A 150 -5.59 12.16 -13.29
C LEU A 150 -5.04 11.29 -12.15
N PHE A 151 -4.00 11.75 -11.47
CA PHE A 151 -3.44 11.07 -10.31
C PHE A 151 -4.43 10.98 -9.14
N VAL A 152 -5.01 12.11 -8.72
CA VAL A 152 -5.94 12.17 -7.57
C VAL A 152 -7.17 11.30 -7.80
N ASP A 153 -7.77 11.37 -9.01
CA ASP A 153 -8.95 10.58 -9.36
C ASP A 153 -8.64 9.07 -9.34
N ASN A 154 -7.51 8.67 -9.92
CA ASN A 154 -7.11 7.26 -9.94
C ASN A 154 -6.62 6.75 -8.57
N ALA A 155 -6.02 7.59 -7.74
CA ALA A 155 -5.71 7.24 -6.35
C ALA A 155 -6.99 6.96 -5.53
N GLY A 156 -8.02 7.77 -5.70
CA GLY A 156 -9.32 7.54 -5.07
C GLY A 156 -9.98 6.24 -5.55
N ARG A 157 -10.00 5.98 -6.88
CA ARG A 157 -10.52 4.72 -7.45
C ARG A 157 -9.73 3.50 -6.97
N MET A 158 -8.41 3.59 -6.90
CA MET A 158 -7.54 2.54 -6.37
C MET A 158 -7.87 2.23 -4.91
N ASN A 159 -7.98 3.26 -4.07
CA ASN A 159 -8.33 3.09 -2.66
C ASN A 159 -9.70 2.42 -2.50
N GLN A 160 -10.73 2.83 -3.28
CA GLN A 160 -12.05 2.20 -3.28
C GLN A 160 -11.98 0.72 -3.74
N SER A 161 -11.28 0.44 -4.83
CA SER A 161 -11.14 -0.91 -5.38
C SER A 161 -10.49 -1.86 -4.39
N LEU A 162 -9.43 -1.43 -3.69
CA LEU A 162 -8.72 -2.24 -2.70
C LEU A 162 -9.48 -2.34 -1.38
N ALA A 163 -10.18 -1.27 -0.94
CA ALA A 163 -11.03 -1.31 0.24
C ALA A 163 -12.14 -2.37 0.15
N GLN A 164 -12.70 -2.58 -1.06
CA GLN A 164 -13.69 -3.65 -1.29
C GLN A 164 -13.09 -5.05 -1.10
N ARG A 165 -11.82 -5.25 -1.37
CA ARG A 165 -11.12 -6.54 -1.34
C ARG A 165 -10.41 -6.81 -0.01
N CYS A 166 -10.15 -5.78 0.77
CA CYS A 166 -9.56 -5.93 2.10
C CYS A 166 -10.63 -6.24 3.15
N ASP A 167 -10.26 -7.07 4.13
CA ASP A 167 -11.11 -7.43 5.26
C ASP A 167 -11.25 -6.27 6.24
N ASN A 168 -10.17 -5.50 6.40
CA ASN A 168 -10.12 -4.34 7.28
C ASN A 168 -9.61 -3.11 6.54
N VAL A 169 -10.21 -1.96 6.84
CA VAL A 169 -9.77 -0.65 6.34
C VAL A 169 -9.69 0.31 7.52
N THR A 170 -8.53 0.94 7.71
CA THR A 170 -8.29 1.86 8.82
C THR A 170 -7.73 3.17 8.27
N LEU A 171 -8.32 4.28 8.68
CA LEU A 171 -7.80 5.63 8.41
C LEU A 171 -6.97 6.09 9.61
N ILE A 172 -5.75 6.55 9.36
CA ILE A 172 -4.89 7.14 10.40
C ILE A 172 -4.92 8.66 10.26
N ALA A 173 -5.43 9.32 11.30
CA ALA A 173 -5.48 10.76 11.42
C ALA A 173 -4.80 11.18 12.73
N ALA A 174 -3.82 12.07 12.67
CA ALA A 174 -3.06 12.55 13.84
C ALA A 174 -2.49 11.41 14.72
N GLY A 175 -2.04 10.31 14.10
CA GLY A 175 -1.52 9.12 14.80
C GLY A 175 -2.60 8.19 15.37
N LEU A 176 -3.88 8.55 15.26
CA LEU A 176 -4.99 7.78 15.81
C LEU A 176 -5.68 6.95 14.73
N PRO A 177 -5.97 5.66 14.97
CA PRO A 177 -6.69 4.81 14.04
C PRO A 177 -8.19 5.03 14.12
N LEU A 178 -8.82 5.23 12.97
CA LEU A 178 -10.28 5.20 12.77
C LEU A 178 -10.61 3.99 11.88
N VAL A 179 -11.32 3.02 12.41
CA VAL A 179 -11.76 1.83 11.69
C VAL A 179 -12.91 2.20 10.76
N LEU A 180 -12.72 2.04 9.44
CA LEU A 180 -13.72 2.28 8.39
C LEU A 180 -14.44 0.99 7.98
N LYS A 181 -13.73 -0.15 8.02
CA LYS A 181 -14.26 -1.48 7.71
C LYS A 181 -13.58 -2.51 8.61
N SER A 182 -14.36 -3.45 9.15
CA SER A 182 -13.88 -4.59 9.92
C SER A 182 -14.65 -5.85 9.52
N SER A 183 -13.95 -6.95 9.30
CA SER A 183 -14.56 -8.26 8.96
C SER A 183 -15.38 -8.89 10.10
N GLY A 184 -15.43 -8.27 11.27
CA GLY A 184 -16.17 -8.77 12.44
C GLY A 184 -17.49 -8.05 12.76
N HIS A 185 -17.92 -7.09 11.94
CA HIS A 185 -19.17 -6.35 12.15
C HIS A 185 -19.94 -6.28 10.83
N GLN A 186 -20.80 -7.24 10.61
CA GLN A 186 -22.05 -7.14 9.85
C GLN A 186 -23.20 -7.36 10.82
#